data_5c8f60cd832f6a0cfb628f296b8ac9fe
#
_entry.id   5c8f60cd832f6a0cfb628f296b8ac9fe
#
_cell.length_a   1.000
_cell.length_b   1.000
_cell.length_c   1.000
_cell.angle_alpha   90.00
_cell.angle_beta   90.00
_cell.angle_gamma   90.00
#
_symmetry.space_group_name_H-M   'P 1'
#
loop_
_entity.id
_entity.type
_entity.pdbx_description
1 polymer ?
#
loop_
_entity_poly.entity_id
_entity_poly.type
_entity_poly.pdbx_seq_one_letter_code
_entity_poly.pdbx_strand_id
1 'polypeptide(L)'
;MAKKGDSRPRLQDVARSAGVGTATVDRVLNERGNVSEDVRRKVIDAARALGLRRQLPPSYKPLIRLNLILARPDLPLLARIALEFRNLAKTIDRRISLHITTLPHETPESLAAAIRATDCDAVIAYGQNDSVIHDAIDDVGKRNIPVISIISDLSGSKQLAYAGTNHHTAGRTAGYFVSRMVPLGGPVMVLCSHLGFQSHADRIAGFKEYLTEHAPKLTIVGVVEGLDERDRSREKLIAAFRERPDIAAIYNVGGANLGVRAAIEADVLHKRPLFVGHELTQYTTQMLRDGIMTLTLDQNPRLQAQFSLDVLMDHFGYEGRPVARPYVSNVPIVLYGPENIPPAP
;
A
#
# COMPACT_ATOMS: atom_id res chain seq x y z
N MET A 1 54.48 0.52 23.90
CA MET A 1 53.18 0.48 23.17
C MET A 1 53.04 -0.86 22.48
N ALA A 2 52.27 -1.78 23.08
CA ALA A 2 52.06 -3.12 22.54
C ALA A 2 51.02 -3.08 21.41
N LYS A 3 51.40 -3.59 20.24
CA LYS A 3 50.50 -3.81 19.09
C LYS A 3 49.37 -4.75 19.50
N LYS A 4 48.13 -4.23 19.56
CA LYS A 4 46.90 -5.03 19.67
C LYS A 4 46.81 -5.85 18.38
N GLY A 5 47.08 -7.16 18.47
CA GLY A 5 47.04 -8.10 17.37
C GLY A 5 45.63 -8.16 16.82
N ASP A 6 45.52 -7.92 15.52
CA ASP A 6 44.30 -8.11 14.69
C ASP A 6 44.02 -9.61 14.57
N SER A 7 43.53 -10.22 15.67
CA SER A 7 43.22 -11.66 15.70
C SER A 7 41.86 -11.87 15.02
N ARG A 8 41.90 -12.38 13.79
CA ARG A 8 40.71 -12.79 13.05
C ARG A 8 39.82 -13.68 13.93
N PRO A 9 38.51 -13.40 14.01
CA PRO A 9 37.59 -14.18 14.82
C PRO A 9 37.65 -15.67 14.43
N ARG A 10 37.74 -16.55 15.42
CA ARG A 10 37.81 -18.02 15.25
C ARG A 10 36.47 -18.64 15.63
N LEU A 11 36.24 -19.89 15.24
CA LEU A 11 35.03 -20.63 15.60
C LEU A 11 34.80 -20.69 17.13
N GLN A 12 35.88 -20.67 17.93
CA GLN A 12 35.79 -20.61 19.38
C GLN A 12 35.21 -19.30 19.92
N ASP A 13 35.45 -18.19 19.24
CA ASP A 13 34.92 -16.87 19.62
C ASP A 13 33.41 -16.82 19.32
N VAL A 14 33.01 -17.39 18.20
CA VAL A 14 31.59 -17.54 17.85
C VAL A 14 30.87 -18.46 18.84
N ALA A 15 31.48 -19.57 19.20
CA ALA A 15 30.96 -20.53 20.19
C ALA A 15 30.70 -19.87 21.53
N ARG A 16 31.67 -19.08 22.01
CA ARG A 16 31.59 -18.33 23.26
C ARG A 16 30.50 -17.26 23.21
N SER A 17 30.42 -16.52 22.11
CA SER A 17 29.41 -15.45 21.89
C SER A 17 28.00 -16.02 21.77
N ALA A 18 27.83 -17.17 21.13
CA ALA A 18 26.54 -17.85 20.95
C ALA A 18 26.11 -18.71 22.14
N GLY A 19 26.99 -18.94 23.14
CA GLY A 19 26.73 -19.80 24.30
C GLY A 19 26.59 -21.28 23.95
N VAL A 20 27.34 -21.78 22.95
CA VAL A 20 27.27 -23.16 22.46
C VAL A 20 28.66 -23.76 22.28
N GLY A 21 28.75 -25.08 22.10
CA GLY A 21 30.03 -25.76 21.82
C GLY A 21 30.53 -25.49 20.38
N THR A 22 31.88 -25.53 20.20
CA THR A 22 32.51 -25.35 18.87
C THR A 22 32.04 -26.37 17.83
N ALA A 23 31.75 -27.61 18.26
CA ALA A 23 31.15 -28.63 17.39
C ALA A 23 29.76 -28.25 16.87
N THR A 24 28.98 -27.53 17.69
CA THR A 24 27.67 -26.99 17.27
C THR A 24 27.85 -25.86 16.26
N VAL A 25 28.82 -24.97 16.49
CA VAL A 25 29.19 -23.93 15.53
C VAL A 25 29.60 -24.52 14.19
N ASP A 26 30.45 -25.53 14.19
CA ASP A 26 30.91 -26.22 12.99
C ASP A 26 29.75 -26.88 12.23
N ARG A 27 28.85 -27.58 12.97
CA ARG A 27 27.64 -28.17 12.36
C ARG A 27 26.75 -27.10 11.70
N VAL A 28 26.53 -25.98 12.38
CA VAL A 28 25.72 -24.87 11.84
C VAL A 28 26.37 -24.27 10.59
N LEU A 29 27.66 -23.94 10.64
CA LEU A 29 28.36 -23.29 9.54
C LEU A 29 28.63 -24.20 8.34
N ASN A 30 28.58 -25.51 8.52
CA ASN A 30 28.72 -26.49 7.44
C ASN A 30 27.41 -27.21 7.10
N GLU A 31 26.27 -26.76 7.64
CA GLU A 31 24.92 -27.33 7.40
C GLU A 31 24.83 -28.83 7.73
N ARG A 32 25.60 -29.29 8.71
CA ARG A 32 25.67 -30.71 9.10
C ARG A 32 24.82 -30.99 10.34
N GLY A 33 23.87 -31.92 10.24
CA GLY A 33 23.12 -32.49 11.36
C GLY A 33 21.96 -31.63 11.90
N ASN A 34 21.11 -32.23 12.74
CA ASN A 34 19.97 -31.61 13.37
C ASN A 34 20.42 -30.66 14.50
N VAL A 35 20.42 -29.36 14.23
CA VAL A 35 20.58 -28.31 15.22
C VAL A 35 19.26 -27.54 15.28
N SER A 36 18.77 -27.29 16.51
CA SER A 36 17.52 -26.52 16.65
C SER A 36 17.66 -25.11 16.06
N GLU A 37 16.56 -24.56 15.55
CA GLU A 37 16.48 -23.28 14.90
C GLU A 37 17.03 -22.14 15.77
N ASP A 38 16.70 -22.14 17.08
CA ASP A 38 17.20 -21.14 18.03
C ASP A 38 18.71 -21.16 18.22
N VAL A 39 19.30 -22.36 18.30
CA VAL A 39 20.75 -22.53 18.44
C VAL A 39 21.44 -22.07 17.14
N ARG A 40 20.91 -22.45 16.03
CA ARG A 40 21.41 -22.06 14.69
C ARG A 40 21.42 -20.55 14.53
N ARG A 41 20.31 -19.85 14.87
CA ARG A 41 20.20 -18.40 14.86
C ARG A 41 21.27 -17.74 15.74
N LYS A 42 21.42 -18.15 16.99
CA LYS A 42 22.44 -17.62 17.92
C LYS A 42 23.86 -17.73 17.36
N VAL A 43 24.17 -18.84 16.72
CA VAL A 43 25.50 -19.04 16.10
C VAL A 43 25.74 -18.11 14.92
N ILE A 44 24.75 -17.93 14.05
CA ILE A 44 24.89 -17.08 12.87
C ILE A 44 24.96 -15.60 13.25
N ASP A 45 24.14 -15.16 14.20
CA ASP A 45 24.16 -13.79 14.70
C ASP A 45 25.50 -13.45 15.37
N ALA A 46 26.02 -14.39 16.17
CA ALA A 46 27.35 -14.27 16.77
C ALA A 46 28.46 -14.21 15.70
N ALA A 47 28.38 -15.04 14.66
CA ALA A 47 29.35 -15.06 13.57
C ALA A 47 29.35 -13.74 12.76
N ARG A 48 28.19 -13.16 12.53
CA ARG A 48 28.03 -11.85 11.89
C ARG A 48 28.58 -10.72 12.76
N ALA A 49 28.17 -10.68 14.04
CA ALA A 49 28.60 -9.65 14.98
C ALA A 49 30.12 -9.61 15.14
N LEU A 50 30.76 -10.77 15.09
CA LEU A 50 32.22 -10.91 15.18
C LEU A 50 32.95 -10.67 13.84
N GLY A 51 32.21 -10.50 12.72
CA GLY A 51 32.83 -10.29 11.41
C GLY A 51 33.58 -11.50 10.86
N LEU A 52 33.09 -12.72 11.16
CA LEU A 52 33.70 -13.94 10.63
C LEU A 52 33.68 -13.92 9.10
N ARG A 53 34.85 -13.85 8.44
CA ARG A 53 34.99 -13.79 6.96
C ARG A 53 34.73 -15.12 6.24
N ARG A 54 34.08 -16.08 6.86
CA ARG A 54 33.64 -17.32 6.22
C ARG A 54 32.29 -17.05 5.55
N GLN A 55 32.11 -17.55 4.32
CA GLN A 55 30.78 -17.59 3.71
C GLN A 55 29.83 -18.34 4.64
N LEU A 56 28.87 -17.60 5.23
CA LEU A 56 27.84 -18.21 6.04
C LEU A 56 26.89 -18.98 5.11
N PRO A 57 26.35 -20.12 5.54
CA PRO A 57 25.45 -20.92 4.72
C PRO A 57 24.36 -20.05 4.13
N PRO A 58 24.15 -20.08 2.80
CA PRO A 58 23.12 -19.25 2.14
C PRO A 58 21.72 -19.64 2.56
N SER A 59 21.52 -20.82 3.11
CA SER A 59 20.22 -21.39 3.45
C SER A 59 19.63 -20.90 4.78
N TYR A 60 20.39 -20.16 5.61
CA TYR A 60 19.89 -19.78 6.91
C TYR A 60 19.50 -18.29 7.00
N LYS A 61 18.28 -18.04 6.64
CA LYS A 61 17.56 -16.82 6.99
C LYS A 61 16.29 -17.22 7.74
N PRO A 62 15.98 -16.62 8.89
CA PRO A 62 14.81 -16.98 9.68
C PRO A 62 13.52 -16.74 8.89
N LEU A 63 12.43 -17.40 9.30
CA LEU A 63 11.11 -17.09 8.78
C LEU A 63 10.75 -15.64 9.13
N ILE A 64 10.31 -14.86 8.19
CA ILE A 64 9.79 -13.51 8.41
C ILE A 64 8.27 -13.60 8.52
N ARG A 65 7.72 -13.19 9.64
CA ARG A 65 6.27 -13.10 9.86
C ARG A 65 5.83 -11.68 9.56
N LEU A 66 4.99 -11.53 8.55
CA LEU A 66 4.43 -10.26 8.12
C LEU A 66 2.97 -10.18 8.56
N ASN A 67 2.57 -9.05 9.15
CA ASN A 67 1.17 -8.75 9.43
C ASN A 67 0.66 -7.70 8.44
N LEU A 68 -0.20 -8.12 7.53
CA LEU A 68 -0.96 -7.21 6.65
C LEU A 68 -2.27 -6.84 7.35
N ILE A 69 -2.41 -5.59 7.75
CA ILE A 69 -3.58 -5.09 8.47
C ILE A 69 -4.46 -4.31 7.49
N LEU A 70 -5.68 -4.80 7.28
CA LEU A 70 -6.66 -4.21 6.38
C LEU A 70 -8.03 -4.11 7.06
N ALA A 71 -8.74 -3.02 6.77
CA ALA A 71 -10.18 -2.91 7.06
C ALA A 71 -10.99 -3.23 5.79
N ARG A 72 -12.31 -3.26 5.90
CA ARG A 72 -13.23 -3.28 4.74
C ARG A 72 -12.87 -4.32 3.68
N PRO A 73 -12.82 -5.63 4.01
CA PRO A 73 -12.52 -6.69 3.04
C PRO A 73 -13.58 -6.81 1.93
N ASP A 74 -14.73 -6.15 2.09
CA ASP A 74 -15.79 -5.97 1.11
C ASP A 74 -15.40 -5.04 -0.05
N LEU A 75 -14.44 -4.15 0.15
CA LEU A 75 -13.96 -3.26 -0.91
C LEU A 75 -13.05 -4.00 -1.89
N PRO A 76 -13.36 -3.96 -3.20
CA PRO A 76 -12.64 -4.74 -4.20
C PRO A 76 -11.13 -4.46 -4.26
N LEU A 77 -10.70 -3.21 -4.01
CA LEU A 77 -9.29 -2.86 -3.95
C LEU A 77 -8.57 -3.63 -2.84
N LEU A 78 -9.14 -3.63 -1.63
CA LEU A 78 -8.50 -4.27 -0.47
C LEU A 78 -8.48 -5.79 -0.61
N ALA A 79 -9.50 -6.37 -1.22
CA ALA A 79 -9.50 -7.79 -1.60
C ALA A 79 -8.38 -8.10 -2.62
N ARG A 80 -8.17 -7.25 -3.63
CA ARG A 80 -7.07 -7.39 -4.62
C ARG A 80 -5.70 -7.27 -3.95
N ILE A 81 -5.52 -6.26 -3.08
CA ILE A 81 -4.27 -6.09 -2.29
C ILE A 81 -3.97 -7.37 -1.51
N ALA A 82 -4.93 -7.89 -0.75
CA ALA A 82 -4.76 -9.11 0.03
C ALA A 82 -4.36 -10.31 -0.83
N LEU A 83 -4.99 -10.44 -2.01
CA LEU A 83 -4.69 -11.51 -2.97
C LEU A 83 -3.26 -11.39 -3.52
N GLU A 84 -2.83 -10.19 -3.93
CA GLU A 84 -1.49 -9.96 -4.46
C GLU A 84 -0.40 -10.26 -3.41
N PHE A 85 -0.60 -9.83 -2.16
CA PHE A 85 0.33 -10.19 -1.07
C PHE A 85 0.40 -11.70 -0.85
N ARG A 86 -0.75 -12.41 -0.85
CA ARG A 86 -0.77 -13.89 -0.70
C ARG A 86 -0.01 -14.58 -1.84
N ASN A 87 -0.22 -14.12 -3.07
CA ASN A 87 0.41 -14.73 -4.24
C ASN A 87 1.92 -14.47 -4.26
N LEU A 88 2.33 -13.22 -4.03
CA LEU A 88 3.74 -12.84 -4.04
C LEU A 88 4.52 -13.45 -2.86
N ALA A 89 3.95 -13.47 -1.65
CA ALA A 89 4.59 -14.09 -0.50
C ALA A 89 4.93 -15.57 -0.75
N LYS A 90 4.07 -16.31 -1.46
CA LYS A 90 4.32 -17.71 -1.84
C LYS A 90 5.42 -17.89 -2.89
N THR A 91 5.58 -16.90 -3.77
CA THR A 91 6.47 -17.02 -4.94
C THR A 91 7.85 -16.41 -4.71
N ILE A 92 7.95 -15.36 -3.90
CA ILE A 92 9.22 -14.63 -3.65
C ILE A 92 10.14 -15.46 -2.76
N ASP A 93 9.67 -15.90 -1.61
CA ASP A 93 10.45 -16.69 -0.68
C ASP A 93 9.55 -17.54 0.23
N ARG A 94 9.84 -18.85 0.33
CA ARG A 94 9.10 -19.76 1.23
C ARG A 94 9.27 -19.42 2.71
N ARG A 95 10.17 -18.53 3.05
CA ARG A 95 10.42 -18.03 4.41
C ARG A 95 9.58 -16.84 4.79
N ILE A 96 8.71 -16.34 3.92
CA ILE A 96 7.72 -15.32 4.24
C ILE A 96 6.44 -15.99 4.72
N SER A 97 6.07 -15.72 5.96
CA SER A 97 4.77 -16.09 6.53
C SER A 97 3.88 -14.86 6.59
N LEU A 98 2.85 -14.82 5.78
CA LEU A 98 1.89 -13.72 5.74
C LEU A 98 0.69 -14.01 6.63
N HIS A 99 0.51 -13.19 7.65
CA HIS A 99 -0.72 -13.09 8.43
C HIS A 99 -1.54 -11.91 7.93
N ILE A 100 -2.87 -12.04 7.85
CA ILE A 100 -3.76 -10.94 7.48
C ILE A 100 -4.71 -10.68 8.64
N THR A 101 -4.59 -9.50 9.24
CA THR A 101 -5.50 -9.01 10.28
C THR A 101 -6.58 -8.16 9.62
N THR A 102 -7.84 -8.56 9.79
CA THR A 102 -8.99 -7.78 9.34
C THR A 102 -9.52 -6.96 10.50
N LEU A 103 -9.57 -5.64 10.34
CA LEU A 103 -10.10 -4.75 11.36
C LEU A 103 -11.63 -4.78 11.37
N PRO A 104 -12.26 -4.76 12.55
CA PRO A 104 -13.72 -4.69 12.67
C PRO A 104 -14.28 -3.33 12.22
N HIS A 105 -13.49 -2.27 12.39
CA HIS A 105 -13.86 -0.91 12.03
C HIS A 105 -12.68 -0.20 11.34
N GLU A 106 -12.98 0.65 10.36
CA GLU A 106 -11.99 1.46 9.63
C GLU A 106 -11.76 2.78 10.38
N THR A 107 -11.23 2.69 11.61
CA THR A 107 -10.91 3.87 12.42
C THR A 107 -9.42 3.90 12.79
N PRO A 108 -8.84 5.10 13.03
CA PRO A 108 -7.45 5.24 13.47
C PRO A 108 -7.14 4.42 14.73
N GLU A 109 -8.06 4.37 15.69
CA GLU A 109 -7.90 3.64 16.96
C GLU A 109 -7.83 2.13 16.74
N SER A 110 -8.70 1.60 15.87
CA SER A 110 -8.70 0.16 15.51
C SER A 110 -7.38 -0.23 14.85
N LEU A 111 -6.88 0.59 13.93
CA LEU A 111 -5.61 0.33 13.27
C LEU A 111 -4.44 0.44 14.25
N ALA A 112 -4.39 1.49 15.06
CA ALA A 112 -3.34 1.69 16.06
C ALA A 112 -3.29 0.54 17.07
N ALA A 113 -4.44 0.05 17.54
CA ALA A 113 -4.53 -1.10 18.43
C ALA A 113 -3.97 -2.37 17.76
N ALA A 114 -4.32 -2.63 16.50
CA ALA A 114 -3.84 -3.80 15.76
C ALA A 114 -2.32 -3.72 15.46
N ILE A 115 -1.79 -2.53 15.17
CA ILE A 115 -0.35 -2.31 15.02
C ILE A 115 0.37 -2.65 16.33
N ARG A 116 -0.07 -2.09 17.47
CA ARG A 116 0.55 -2.35 18.79
C ARG A 116 0.49 -3.81 19.21
N ALA A 117 -0.62 -4.48 18.90
CA ALA A 117 -0.86 -5.88 19.27
C ALA A 117 -0.06 -6.89 18.43
N THR A 118 0.62 -6.46 17.37
CA THR A 118 1.36 -7.40 16.51
C THR A 118 2.49 -8.12 17.24
N ASP A 119 2.63 -9.41 17.00
CA ASP A 119 3.76 -10.26 17.36
C ASP A 119 4.60 -10.67 16.14
N CYS A 120 4.26 -10.13 14.97
CA CYS A 120 4.99 -10.36 13.73
C CYS A 120 6.27 -9.50 13.65
N ASP A 121 7.11 -9.84 12.70
CA ASP A 121 8.42 -9.19 12.52
C ASP A 121 8.33 -7.89 11.73
N ALA A 122 7.25 -7.68 10.96
CA ALA A 122 6.93 -6.43 10.28
C ALA A 122 5.42 -6.25 10.12
N VAL A 123 5.00 -4.99 9.95
CA VAL A 123 3.61 -4.61 9.68
C VAL A 123 3.51 -3.93 8.31
N ILE A 124 2.47 -4.29 7.57
CA ILE A 124 2.04 -3.58 6.36
C ILE A 124 0.61 -3.11 6.63
N ALA A 125 0.35 -1.82 6.50
CA ALA A 125 -0.91 -1.24 6.94
C ALA A 125 -1.46 -0.19 5.96
N TYR A 126 -2.77 -0.01 6.00
CA TYR A 126 -3.51 1.02 5.31
C TYR A 126 -4.45 1.73 6.29
N GLY A 127 -4.48 3.04 6.27
CA GLY A 127 -5.34 3.82 7.16
C GLY A 127 -5.34 5.31 6.89
N GLN A 128 -6.06 6.04 7.72
CA GLN A 128 -6.06 7.50 7.74
C GLN A 128 -4.74 8.02 8.31
N ASN A 129 -4.30 9.19 7.86
CA ASN A 129 -3.10 9.83 8.40
C ASN A 129 -3.43 10.55 9.71
N ASP A 130 -3.29 9.84 10.82
CA ASP A 130 -3.69 10.30 12.15
C ASP A 130 -2.58 10.10 13.21
N SER A 131 -2.48 11.00 14.17
CA SER A 131 -1.47 10.97 15.22
C SER A 131 -1.50 9.71 16.07
N VAL A 132 -2.68 9.12 16.31
CA VAL A 132 -2.83 7.87 17.07
C VAL A 132 -2.14 6.70 16.37
N ILE A 133 -2.14 6.70 15.02
CA ILE A 133 -1.43 5.71 14.21
C ILE A 133 0.07 5.99 14.23
N HIS A 134 0.50 7.27 14.16
CA HIS A 134 1.92 7.63 14.28
C HIS A 134 2.51 7.15 15.60
N ASP A 135 1.80 7.38 16.72
CA ASP A 135 2.21 6.89 18.03
C ASP A 135 2.32 5.36 18.08
N ALA A 136 1.39 4.64 17.42
CA ALA A 136 1.45 3.19 17.34
C ALA A 136 2.65 2.69 16.52
N ILE A 137 3.00 3.39 15.44
CA ILE A 137 4.19 3.11 14.63
C ILE A 137 5.46 3.33 15.46
N ASP A 138 5.52 4.42 16.24
CA ASP A 138 6.63 4.70 17.15
C ASP A 138 6.77 3.62 18.22
N ASP A 139 5.66 3.14 18.78
CA ASP A 139 5.67 2.10 19.81
C ASP A 139 6.22 0.76 19.29
N VAL A 140 5.82 0.33 18.10
CA VAL A 140 6.37 -0.91 17.50
C VAL A 140 7.79 -0.71 17.00
N GLY A 141 8.15 0.50 16.58
CA GLY A 141 9.53 0.87 16.21
C GLY A 141 10.52 0.69 17.36
N LYS A 142 10.12 0.94 18.61
CA LYS A 142 10.92 0.64 19.83
C LYS A 142 11.18 -0.87 20.00
N ARG A 143 10.36 -1.72 19.39
CA ARG A 143 10.50 -3.19 19.34
C ARG A 143 11.25 -3.65 18.08
N ASN A 144 11.79 -2.73 17.29
CA ASN A 144 12.42 -2.98 15.97
C ASN A 144 11.48 -3.65 14.96
N ILE A 145 10.20 -3.35 15.02
CA ILE A 145 9.20 -3.82 14.05
C ILE A 145 8.97 -2.70 13.03
N PRO A 146 9.43 -2.84 11.78
CA PRO A 146 9.20 -1.87 10.74
C PRO A 146 7.74 -1.87 10.29
N VAL A 147 7.25 -0.69 9.91
CA VAL A 147 5.91 -0.51 9.35
C VAL A 147 6.03 0.04 7.93
N ILE A 148 5.31 -0.55 6.99
CA ILE A 148 5.14 -0.04 5.63
C ILE A 148 3.67 0.37 5.47
N SER A 149 3.42 1.60 5.03
CA SER A 149 2.09 2.00 4.58
C SER A 149 1.87 1.66 3.10
N ILE A 150 0.65 1.28 2.77
CA ILE A 150 0.20 0.99 1.40
C ILE A 150 -1.04 1.83 1.09
N ILE A 151 -1.35 2.03 -0.19
CA ILE A 151 -2.55 2.75 -0.67
C ILE A 151 -2.55 4.23 -0.27
N SER A 152 -2.47 4.55 1.01
CA SER A 152 -2.45 5.91 1.55
C SER A 152 -1.20 6.11 2.41
N ASP A 153 -0.50 7.20 2.19
CA ASP A 153 0.71 7.52 2.94
C ASP A 153 0.36 7.94 4.37
N LEU A 154 1.18 7.53 5.33
CA LEU A 154 1.15 7.95 6.72
C LEU A 154 2.25 8.99 6.96
N SER A 155 2.23 10.04 6.15
CA SER A 155 3.24 11.11 6.14
C SER A 155 3.45 11.71 7.52
N GLY A 156 4.70 11.91 7.91
CA GLY A 156 5.08 12.43 9.23
C GLY A 156 5.27 11.35 10.29
N SER A 157 4.89 10.10 10.03
CA SER A 157 5.21 8.95 10.90
C SER A 157 6.64 8.45 10.66
N LYS A 158 7.13 7.58 11.56
CA LYS A 158 8.41 6.88 11.40
C LYS A 158 8.28 5.54 10.66
N GLN A 159 7.34 5.46 9.74
CA GLN A 159 7.23 4.28 8.87
C GLN A 159 8.53 4.04 8.09
N LEU A 160 8.82 2.77 7.79
CA LEU A 160 10.00 2.39 7.01
C LEU A 160 9.90 2.89 5.56
N ALA A 161 8.71 2.75 4.96
CA ALA A 161 8.43 3.19 3.60
C ALA A 161 6.92 3.35 3.38
N TYR A 162 6.58 4.16 2.38
CA TYR A 162 5.27 4.14 1.73
C TYR A 162 5.36 3.34 0.43
N ALA A 163 4.49 2.38 0.24
CA ALA A 163 4.41 1.56 -0.98
C ALA A 163 3.10 1.86 -1.72
N GLY A 164 3.07 2.96 -2.42
CA GLY A 164 1.90 3.39 -3.19
C GLY A 164 2.27 4.29 -4.36
N THR A 165 1.25 4.79 -5.07
CA THR A 165 1.41 5.72 -6.18
C THR A 165 1.52 7.16 -5.68
N ASN A 166 2.00 8.07 -6.55
CA ASN A 166 1.88 9.49 -6.30
C ASN A 166 0.43 9.95 -6.57
N HIS A 167 -0.34 10.14 -5.51
CA HIS A 167 -1.75 10.49 -5.60
C HIS A 167 -2.01 11.91 -6.12
N HIS A 168 -1.12 12.85 -5.81
CA HIS A 168 -1.20 14.19 -6.39
C HIS A 168 -1.06 14.15 -7.91
N THR A 169 -0.07 13.40 -8.42
CA THR A 169 0.09 13.18 -9.87
C THR A 169 -1.13 12.46 -10.47
N ALA A 170 -1.72 11.48 -9.75
CA ALA A 170 -2.94 10.82 -10.21
C ALA A 170 -4.11 11.81 -10.36
N GLY A 171 -4.28 12.73 -9.40
CA GLY A 171 -5.27 13.80 -9.47
C GLY A 171 -5.03 14.73 -10.65
N ARG A 172 -3.79 15.19 -10.87
CA ARG A 172 -3.42 16.01 -12.03
C ARG A 172 -3.70 15.28 -13.35
N THR A 173 -3.41 13.97 -13.41
CA THR A 173 -3.72 13.13 -14.58
C THR A 173 -5.22 13.07 -14.85
N ALA A 174 -6.05 12.86 -13.83
CA ALA A 174 -7.50 12.90 -13.97
C ALA A 174 -7.97 14.27 -14.49
N GLY A 175 -7.42 15.37 -13.96
CA GLY A 175 -7.69 16.74 -14.42
C GLY A 175 -7.35 16.95 -15.89
N TYR A 176 -6.20 16.44 -16.33
CA TYR A 176 -5.79 16.46 -17.74
C TYR A 176 -6.87 15.81 -18.63
N PHE A 177 -7.29 14.57 -18.32
CA PHE A 177 -8.27 13.89 -19.16
C PHE A 177 -9.65 14.56 -19.13
N VAL A 178 -10.12 14.98 -17.94
CA VAL A 178 -11.39 15.71 -17.82
C VAL A 178 -11.37 16.99 -18.65
N SER A 179 -10.27 17.75 -18.62
CA SER A 179 -10.14 18.99 -19.40
C SER A 179 -10.19 18.76 -20.91
N ARG A 180 -9.62 17.65 -21.39
CA ARG A 180 -9.61 17.31 -22.81
C ARG A 180 -10.95 16.76 -23.30
N MET A 181 -11.68 16.05 -22.44
CA MET A 181 -12.94 15.41 -22.79
C MET A 181 -14.16 16.32 -22.56
N VAL A 182 -14.00 17.40 -21.76
CA VAL A 182 -15.05 18.42 -21.51
C VAL A 182 -14.53 19.80 -21.92
N PRO A 183 -14.23 20.02 -23.22
CA PRO A 183 -13.56 21.24 -23.69
C PRO A 183 -14.41 22.51 -23.53
N LEU A 184 -15.71 22.38 -23.45
CA LEU A 184 -16.62 23.52 -23.22
C LEU A 184 -16.59 24.01 -21.77
N GLY A 185 -16.04 23.19 -20.85
CA GLY A 185 -16.05 23.44 -19.41
C GLY A 185 -17.36 23.04 -18.76
N GLY A 186 -17.57 23.46 -17.53
CA GLY A 186 -18.76 23.19 -16.74
C GLY A 186 -18.48 22.76 -15.30
N PRO A 187 -19.55 22.52 -14.54
CA PRO A 187 -19.41 22.11 -13.13
C PRO A 187 -18.93 20.65 -13.00
N VAL A 188 -18.01 20.44 -12.08
CA VAL A 188 -17.43 19.14 -11.76
C VAL A 188 -17.78 18.77 -10.32
N MET A 189 -18.31 17.58 -10.13
CA MET A 189 -18.56 17.00 -8.81
C MET A 189 -17.43 16.02 -8.44
N VAL A 190 -16.91 16.13 -7.22
CA VAL A 190 -15.92 15.19 -6.68
C VAL A 190 -16.57 14.33 -5.60
N LEU A 191 -16.31 13.01 -5.62
CA LEU A 191 -16.70 12.08 -4.56
C LEU A 191 -15.43 11.49 -3.94
N CYS A 192 -15.41 11.42 -2.61
CA CYS A 192 -14.36 10.71 -1.86
C CYS A 192 -14.97 9.81 -0.77
N SER A 193 -14.16 8.93 -0.19
CA SER A 193 -14.56 8.21 1.03
C SER A 193 -14.53 9.18 2.21
N HIS A 194 -13.34 9.56 2.64
CA HIS A 194 -13.09 10.47 3.75
C HIS A 194 -11.80 11.27 3.48
N LEU A 195 -11.80 12.57 3.85
CA LEU A 195 -10.64 13.45 3.64
C LEU A 195 -9.47 13.16 4.60
N GLY A 196 -9.66 12.36 5.64
CA GLY A 196 -8.59 11.86 6.50
C GLY A 196 -7.64 10.87 5.82
N PHE A 197 -8.00 10.31 4.66
CA PHE A 197 -7.06 9.55 3.84
C PHE A 197 -6.20 10.50 3.01
N GLN A 198 -4.89 10.48 3.23
CA GLN A 198 -3.94 11.33 2.50
C GLN A 198 -4.07 11.14 0.99
N SER A 199 -4.29 9.90 0.54
CA SER A 199 -4.52 9.58 -0.88
C SER A 199 -5.68 10.34 -1.50
N HIS A 200 -6.79 10.54 -0.77
CA HIS A 200 -7.94 11.29 -1.26
C HIS A 200 -7.68 12.80 -1.29
N ALA A 201 -7.08 13.33 -0.23
CA ALA A 201 -6.70 14.73 -0.16
C ALA A 201 -5.74 15.12 -1.29
N ASP A 202 -4.70 14.29 -1.54
CA ASP A 202 -3.72 14.52 -2.59
C ASP A 202 -4.33 14.43 -3.99
N ARG A 203 -5.21 13.45 -4.25
CA ARG A 203 -5.94 13.33 -5.53
C ARG A 203 -6.77 14.56 -5.81
N ILE A 204 -7.51 15.04 -4.81
CA ILE A 204 -8.35 16.26 -4.93
C ILE A 204 -7.48 17.49 -5.14
N ALA A 205 -6.39 17.63 -4.39
CA ALA A 205 -5.46 18.76 -4.53
C ALA A 205 -4.85 18.81 -5.94
N GLY A 206 -4.29 17.70 -6.42
CA GLY A 206 -3.71 17.62 -7.76
C GLY A 206 -4.74 17.86 -8.87
N PHE A 207 -5.95 17.34 -8.73
CA PHE A 207 -7.05 17.59 -9.68
C PHE A 207 -7.43 19.08 -9.72
N LYS A 208 -7.65 19.70 -8.57
CA LYS A 208 -7.97 21.12 -8.44
C LYS A 208 -6.89 22.02 -9.02
N GLU A 209 -5.62 21.74 -8.70
CA GLU A 209 -4.47 22.47 -9.19
C GLU A 209 -4.40 22.42 -10.72
N TYR A 210 -4.53 21.21 -11.31
CA TYR A 210 -4.53 21.07 -12.77
C TYR A 210 -5.66 21.87 -13.45
N LEU A 211 -6.88 21.80 -12.91
CA LEU A 211 -8.01 22.55 -13.47
C LEU A 211 -7.79 24.06 -13.37
N THR A 212 -7.24 24.54 -12.25
CA THR A 212 -6.95 25.97 -12.05
C THR A 212 -5.92 26.48 -13.05
N GLU A 213 -4.87 25.69 -13.30
CA GLU A 213 -3.76 26.07 -14.20
C GLU A 213 -4.13 25.97 -15.68
N HIS A 214 -4.91 24.96 -16.08
CA HIS A 214 -5.04 24.57 -17.48
C HIS A 214 -6.47 24.53 -18.02
N ALA A 215 -7.48 24.55 -17.15
CA ALA A 215 -8.88 24.42 -17.55
C ALA A 215 -9.84 25.27 -16.70
N PRO A 216 -9.67 26.60 -16.64
CA PRO A 216 -10.41 27.45 -15.71
C PRO A 216 -11.94 27.51 -16.01
N LYS A 217 -12.38 26.95 -17.13
CA LYS A 217 -13.81 26.77 -17.44
C LYS A 217 -14.44 25.58 -16.72
N LEU A 218 -13.65 24.69 -16.15
CA LEU A 218 -14.11 23.58 -15.31
C LEU A 218 -14.03 23.99 -13.83
N THR A 219 -15.15 23.93 -13.13
CA THR A 219 -15.22 24.39 -11.73
C THR A 219 -15.68 23.27 -10.82
N ILE A 220 -14.91 22.93 -9.80
CA ILE A 220 -15.35 22.01 -8.75
C ILE A 220 -16.45 22.69 -7.93
N VAL A 221 -17.67 22.18 -8.03
CA VAL A 221 -18.85 22.75 -7.37
C VAL A 221 -19.19 22.06 -6.05
N GLY A 222 -18.56 20.91 -5.77
CA GLY A 222 -18.74 20.20 -4.51
C GLY A 222 -17.78 19.04 -4.36
N VAL A 223 -17.46 18.74 -3.10
CA VAL A 223 -16.76 17.53 -2.69
C VAL A 223 -17.69 16.77 -1.74
N VAL A 224 -18.07 15.56 -2.11
CA VAL A 224 -19.02 14.71 -1.38
C VAL A 224 -18.25 13.60 -0.68
N GLU A 225 -18.43 13.45 0.64
CA GLU A 225 -17.89 12.32 1.40
C GLU A 225 -18.93 11.21 1.51
N GLY A 226 -18.67 10.08 0.84
CA GLY A 226 -19.57 8.92 0.75
C GLY A 226 -19.18 7.74 1.62
N LEU A 227 -18.03 7.78 2.31
CA LEU A 227 -17.44 6.72 3.15
C LEU A 227 -17.27 5.38 2.42
N ASP A 228 -17.12 5.42 1.09
CA ASP A 228 -17.12 4.25 0.20
C ASP A 228 -18.34 3.33 0.37
N GLU A 229 -19.42 3.87 0.91
CA GLU A 229 -20.72 3.22 1.02
C GLU A 229 -21.57 3.52 -0.21
N ARG A 230 -22.06 2.47 -0.88
CA ARG A 230 -22.81 2.58 -2.13
C ARG A 230 -24.04 3.47 -1.99
N ASP A 231 -24.91 3.16 -1.04
CA ASP A 231 -26.21 3.83 -0.90
C ASP A 231 -26.06 5.26 -0.39
N ARG A 232 -25.18 5.48 0.58
CA ARG A 232 -24.82 6.82 1.06
C ARG A 232 -24.27 7.71 -0.05
N SER A 233 -23.33 7.18 -0.85
CA SER A 233 -22.76 7.90 -1.98
C SER A 233 -23.83 8.24 -3.03
N ARG A 234 -24.71 7.28 -3.34
CA ARG A 234 -25.84 7.48 -4.24
C ARG A 234 -26.76 8.58 -3.74
N GLU A 235 -27.22 8.52 -2.51
CA GLU A 235 -28.15 9.49 -1.93
C GLU A 235 -27.58 10.90 -1.93
N LYS A 236 -26.35 11.06 -1.47
CA LYS A 236 -25.67 12.36 -1.44
C LYS A 236 -25.45 12.94 -2.84
N LEU A 237 -25.06 12.10 -3.80
CA LEU A 237 -24.88 12.54 -5.18
C LEU A 237 -26.22 12.93 -5.82
N ILE A 238 -27.30 12.17 -5.62
CA ILE A 238 -28.63 12.53 -6.12
C ILE A 238 -29.09 13.86 -5.55
N ALA A 239 -28.87 14.13 -4.27
CA ALA A 239 -29.18 15.42 -3.65
C ALA A 239 -28.41 16.56 -4.34
N ALA A 240 -27.09 16.39 -4.53
CA ALA A 240 -26.26 17.36 -5.21
C ALA A 240 -26.65 17.56 -6.70
N PHE A 241 -27.05 16.49 -7.40
CA PHE A 241 -27.49 16.55 -8.80
C PHE A 241 -28.84 17.26 -8.97
N ARG A 242 -29.74 17.17 -8.00
CA ARG A 242 -30.99 17.94 -8.00
C ARG A 242 -30.75 19.44 -7.87
N GLU A 243 -29.74 19.84 -7.10
CA GLU A 243 -29.33 21.25 -7.00
C GLU A 243 -28.57 21.73 -8.23
N ARG A 244 -27.79 20.84 -8.86
CA ARG A 244 -26.94 21.12 -10.01
C ARG A 244 -27.11 20.03 -11.07
N PRO A 245 -28.23 20.03 -11.83
CA PRO A 245 -28.49 19.02 -12.87
C PRO A 245 -27.63 19.19 -14.13
N ASP A 246 -26.83 20.25 -14.19
CA ASP A 246 -25.90 20.62 -15.25
C ASP A 246 -24.47 20.07 -15.07
N ILE A 247 -24.23 19.15 -14.09
CA ILE A 247 -22.91 18.56 -13.86
C ILE A 247 -22.32 17.98 -15.14
N ALA A 248 -21.16 18.51 -15.54
CA ALA A 248 -20.45 18.09 -16.74
C ALA A 248 -19.51 16.92 -16.54
N ALA A 249 -18.93 16.79 -15.35
CA ALA A 249 -18.04 15.69 -15.02
C ALA A 249 -18.15 15.29 -13.53
N ILE A 250 -17.85 14.01 -13.27
CA ILE A 250 -17.72 13.44 -11.94
C ILE A 250 -16.33 12.84 -11.83
N TYR A 251 -15.59 13.20 -10.77
CA TYR A 251 -14.35 12.57 -10.39
C TYR A 251 -14.52 11.86 -9.05
N ASN A 252 -14.54 10.52 -9.08
CA ASN A 252 -14.56 9.71 -7.86
C ASN A 252 -13.13 9.32 -7.47
N VAL A 253 -12.64 9.86 -6.37
CA VAL A 253 -11.28 9.57 -5.85
C VAL A 253 -11.23 8.35 -4.94
N GLY A 254 -12.39 7.79 -4.55
CA GLY A 254 -12.52 6.63 -3.66
C GLY A 254 -13.06 5.38 -4.36
N GLY A 255 -13.57 4.43 -3.56
CA GLY A 255 -14.03 3.11 -3.99
C GLY A 255 -15.52 3.03 -4.38
N ALA A 256 -16.33 4.07 -4.13
CA ALA A 256 -17.79 4.03 -4.26
C ALA A 256 -18.32 4.14 -5.71
N ASN A 257 -17.64 3.56 -6.69
CA ASN A 257 -18.02 3.64 -8.11
C ASN A 257 -19.44 3.13 -8.40
N LEU A 258 -19.91 2.10 -7.68
CA LEU A 258 -21.30 1.62 -7.79
C LEU A 258 -22.32 2.66 -7.32
N GLY A 259 -22.00 3.46 -6.31
CA GLY A 259 -22.84 4.57 -5.85
C GLY A 259 -22.94 5.67 -6.90
N VAL A 260 -21.82 6.00 -7.57
CA VAL A 260 -21.80 6.96 -8.68
C VAL A 260 -22.65 6.46 -9.84
N ARG A 261 -22.48 5.18 -10.26
CA ARG A 261 -23.31 4.57 -11.28
C ARG A 261 -24.80 4.72 -10.96
N ALA A 262 -25.19 4.31 -9.77
CA ALA A 262 -26.60 4.34 -9.34
C ALA A 262 -27.16 5.78 -9.24
N ALA A 263 -26.31 6.78 -8.96
CA ALA A 263 -26.73 8.19 -8.98
C ALA A 263 -26.89 8.72 -10.40
N ILE A 264 -26.03 8.36 -11.34
CA ILE A 264 -26.16 8.72 -12.77
C ILE A 264 -27.42 8.11 -13.38
N GLU A 265 -27.71 6.84 -13.05
CA GLU A 265 -28.89 6.09 -13.54
C GLU A 265 -30.21 6.56 -12.92
N ALA A 266 -30.18 7.44 -11.90
CA ALA A 266 -31.40 7.99 -11.29
C ALA A 266 -32.11 9.06 -12.15
N ASP A 267 -31.56 9.41 -13.31
CA ASP A 267 -32.14 10.29 -14.33
C ASP A 267 -32.51 11.69 -13.81
N VAL A 268 -31.70 12.24 -12.93
CA VAL A 268 -31.86 13.60 -12.36
C VAL A 268 -30.97 14.63 -13.02
N LEU A 269 -30.06 14.22 -13.90
CA LEU A 269 -29.14 15.09 -14.64
C LEU A 269 -29.67 15.42 -16.03
N HIS A 270 -29.42 16.63 -16.51
CA HIS A 270 -29.81 17.06 -17.85
C HIS A 270 -29.08 16.27 -18.96
N LYS A 271 -27.86 15.84 -18.68
CA LYS A 271 -27.01 15.06 -19.57
C LYS A 271 -26.12 14.12 -18.76
N ARG A 272 -25.82 12.96 -19.34
CA ARG A 272 -24.84 12.05 -18.72
C ARG A 272 -23.49 12.76 -18.59
N PRO A 273 -22.91 12.87 -17.36
CA PRO A 273 -21.62 13.50 -17.15
C PRO A 273 -20.48 12.59 -17.58
N LEU A 274 -19.33 13.18 -17.88
CA LEU A 274 -18.08 12.42 -17.94
C LEU A 274 -17.79 11.82 -16.58
N PHE A 275 -17.51 10.51 -16.51
CA PHE A 275 -17.17 9.86 -15.24
C PHE A 275 -15.74 9.29 -15.27
N VAL A 276 -14.90 9.82 -14.40
CA VAL A 276 -13.54 9.33 -14.11
C VAL A 276 -13.48 8.82 -12.67
N GLY A 277 -12.91 7.64 -12.48
CA GLY A 277 -12.80 7.03 -11.17
C GLY A 277 -11.46 6.32 -10.96
N HIS A 278 -11.38 5.59 -9.87
CA HIS A 278 -10.20 4.81 -9.52
C HIS A 278 -10.53 3.32 -9.48
N GLU A 279 -9.49 2.51 -9.65
CA GLU A 279 -9.41 1.06 -9.56
C GLU A 279 -10.05 0.29 -10.72
N LEU A 280 -9.30 -0.66 -11.28
CA LEU A 280 -9.84 -1.64 -12.21
C LEU A 280 -10.39 -2.84 -11.42
N THR A 281 -11.69 -2.88 -11.25
CA THR A 281 -12.43 -3.94 -10.57
C THR A 281 -13.42 -4.59 -11.54
N GLN A 282 -14.04 -5.70 -11.17
CA GLN A 282 -15.12 -6.26 -11.98
C GLN A 282 -16.23 -5.25 -12.27
N TYR A 283 -16.55 -4.37 -11.32
CA TYR A 283 -17.60 -3.36 -11.46
C TYR A 283 -17.20 -2.22 -12.39
N THR A 284 -15.98 -1.67 -12.25
CA THR A 284 -15.49 -0.59 -13.12
C THR A 284 -15.20 -1.10 -14.52
N THR A 285 -14.74 -2.35 -14.66
CA THR A 285 -14.62 -3.05 -15.95
C THR A 285 -15.95 -3.07 -16.69
N GLN A 286 -17.04 -3.43 -16.00
CA GLN A 286 -18.36 -3.41 -16.61
C GLN A 286 -18.83 -2.00 -16.95
N MET A 287 -18.59 -1.01 -16.06
CA MET A 287 -18.96 0.39 -16.32
C MET A 287 -18.19 0.99 -17.51
N LEU A 288 -16.93 0.64 -17.70
CA LEU A 288 -16.13 1.03 -18.87
C LEU A 288 -16.74 0.45 -20.16
N ARG A 289 -17.09 -0.84 -20.18
CA ARG A 289 -17.72 -1.50 -21.32
C ARG A 289 -19.10 -0.96 -21.64
N ASP A 290 -19.88 -0.61 -20.62
CA ASP A 290 -21.21 -0.01 -20.76
C ASP A 290 -21.18 1.48 -21.12
N GLY A 291 -19.98 2.09 -21.19
CA GLY A 291 -19.81 3.51 -21.44
C GLY A 291 -20.36 4.43 -20.34
N ILE A 292 -20.55 3.90 -19.13
CA ILE A 292 -20.95 4.68 -17.94
C ILE A 292 -19.73 5.39 -17.35
N MET A 293 -18.64 4.67 -17.20
CA MET A 293 -17.33 5.21 -16.81
C MET A 293 -16.48 5.42 -18.05
N THR A 294 -15.81 6.55 -18.13
CA THR A 294 -14.97 6.90 -19.29
C THR A 294 -13.54 6.40 -19.10
N LEU A 295 -13.02 6.55 -17.88
CA LEU A 295 -11.63 6.24 -17.55
C LEU A 295 -11.54 5.83 -16.09
N THR A 296 -10.69 4.84 -15.80
CA THR A 296 -10.27 4.52 -14.43
C THR A 296 -8.75 4.55 -14.29
N LEU A 297 -8.29 5.07 -13.14
CA LEU A 297 -6.90 5.12 -12.74
C LEU A 297 -6.65 4.01 -11.70
N ASP A 298 -5.89 2.99 -12.09
CA ASP A 298 -5.55 1.87 -11.21
C ASP A 298 -4.21 2.14 -10.53
N GLN A 299 -4.14 1.95 -9.23
CA GLN A 299 -2.93 2.19 -8.45
C GLN A 299 -2.01 0.96 -8.36
N ASN A 300 -2.23 -0.04 -9.20
CA ASN A 300 -1.38 -1.21 -9.37
C ASN A 300 -1.09 -1.98 -8.07
N PRO A 301 -2.09 -2.67 -7.49
CA PRO A 301 -1.95 -3.42 -6.24
C PRO A 301 -0.80 -4.42 -6.24
N ARG A 302 -0.51 -5.04 -7.39
CA ARG A 302 0.58 -6.00 -7.52
C ARG A 302 1.95 -5.36 -7.30
N LEU A 303 2.19 -4.18 -7.88
CA LEU A 303 3.47 -3.48 -7.69
C LEU A 303 3.59 -2.88 -6.29
N GLN A 304 2.49 -2.47 -5.64
CA GLN A 304 2.50 -2.06 -4.23
C GLN A 304 2.94 -3.22 -3.33
N ALA A 305 2.34 -4.40 -3.52
CA ALA A 305 2.71 -5.60 -2.77
C ALA A 305 4.16 -6.03 -3.05
N GLN A 306 4.59 -6.01 -4.33
CA GLN A 306 5.95 -6.34 -4.71
C GLN A 306 6.96 -5.40 -4.06
N PHE A 307 6.76 -4.08 -4.15
CA PHE A 307 7.65 -3.09 -3.56
C PHE A 307 7.72 -3.24 -2.03
N SER A 308 6.59 -3.45 -1.37
CA SER A 308 6.55 -3.69 0.08
C SER A 308 7.40 -4.89 0.49
N LEU A 309 7.28 -6.01 -0.23
CA LEU A 309 8.04 -7.21 0.05
C LEU A 309 9.53 -7.03 -0.27
N ASP A 310 9.87 -6.38 -1.38
CA ASP A 310 11.27 -6.09 -1.76
C ASP A 310 11.95 -5.19 -0.70
N VAL A 311 11.26 -4.15 -0.19
CA VAL A 311 11.74 -3.29 0.90
C VAL A 311 11.98 -4.09 2.18
N LEU A 312 11.05 -4.96 2.58
CA LEU A 312 11.21 -5.78 3.78
C LEU A 312 12.33 -6.81 3.63
N MET A 313 12.45 -7.43 2.46
CA MET A 313 13.55 -8.36 2.17
C MET A 313 14.90 -7.65 2.28
N ASP A 314 15.05 -6.44 1.71
CA ASP A 314 16.27 -5.63 1.83
C ASP A 314 16.52 -5.22 3.30
N HIS A 315 15.48 -4.78 4.02
CA HIS A 315 15.56 -4.37 5.41
C HIS A 315 16.09 -5.50 6.32
N PHE A 316 15.58 -6.72 6.12
CA PHE A 316 16.02 -7.91 6.88
C PHE A 316 17.29 -8.58 6.32
N GLY A 317 17.92 -7.98 5.30
CA GLY A 317 19.16 -8.49 4.70
C GLY A 317 18.98 -9.77 3.88
N TYR A 318 17.82 -9.99 3.31
CA TYR A 318 17.57 -11.11 2.38
C TYR A 318 18.03 -10.75 0.96
N GLU A 319 18.50 -11.75 0.22
CA GLU A 319 18.76 -11.59 -1.20
C GLU A 319 17.42 -11.44 -1.93
N GLY A 320 17.25 -10.35 -2.66
CA GLY A 320 16.04 -10.02 -3.39
C GLY A 320 16.35 -9.00 -4.48
N ARG A 321 15.32 -8.34 -4.98
CA ARG A 321 15.49 -7.22 -5.91
C ARG A 321 16.12 -6.06 -5.15
N PRO A 322 17.19 -5.45 -5.70
CA PRO A 322 17.80 -4.28 -5.07
C PRO A 322 16.79 -3.14 -4.97
N VAL A 323 16.66 -2.55 -3.79
CA VAL A 323 15.83 -1.36 -3.56
C VAL A 323 16.75 -0.21 -3.12
N ALA A 324 16.67 0.90 -3.83
CA ALA A 324 17.47 2.08 -3.48
C ALA A 324 17.00 2.68 -2.16
N ARG A 325 17.95 3.11 -1.33
CA ARG A 325 17.66 3.85 -0.08
C ARG A 325 17.93 5.35 -0.29
N PRO A 326 17.10 6.26 0.27
CA PRO A 326 15.88 5.97 1.02
C PRO A 326 14.83 5.25 0.16
N TYR A 327 13.98 4.44 0.79
CA TYR A 327 12.94 3.69 0.08
C TYR A 327 11.86 4.64 -0.44
N VAL A 328 11.92 4.95 -1.72
CA VAL A 328 10.94 5.81 -2.39
C VAL A 328 10.08 4.96 -3.32
N SER A 329 8.77 5.01 -3.11
CA SER A 329 7.83 4.30 -3.97
C SER A 329 7.83 4.86 -5.39
N ASN A 330 7.88 3.97 -6.35
CA ASN A 330 7.83 4.27 -7.78
C ASN A 330 6.71 3.50 -8.48
N VAL A 331 5.62 3.22 -7.75
CA VAL A 331 4.46 2.50 -8.29
C VAL A 331 3.70 3.41 -9.24
N PRO A 332 3.71 3.12 -10.56
CA PRO A 332 3.00 3.93 -11.53
C PRO A 332 1.49 3.69 -11.43
N ILE A 333 0.71 4.72 -11.71
CA ILE A 333 -0.71 4.56 -12.02
C ILE A 333 -0.87 3.96 -13.42
N VAL A 334 -1.89 3.13 -13.60
CA VAL A 334 -2.26 2.56 -14.90
C VAL A 334 -3.64 3.10 -15.29
N LEU A 335 -3.75 3.54 -16.53
CA LEU A 335 -4.99 4.08 -17.08
C LEU A 335 -5.73 3.02 -17.87
N TYR A 336 -7.01 2.82 -17.59
CA TYR A 336 -7.87 1.91 -18.32
C TYR A 336 -9.09 2.64 -18.88
N GLY A 337 -9.25 2.53 -20.19
CA GLY A 337 -10.48 2.79 -20.92
C GLY A 337 -11.09 1.47 -21.41
N PRO A 338 -12.19 1.51 -22.19
CA PRO A 338 -12.88 0.30 -22.64
C PRO A 338 -12.03 -0.65 -23.48
N GLU A 339 -11.04 -0.10 -24.24
CA GLU A 339 -10.27 -0.86 -25.23
C GLU A 339 -9.00 -1.51 -24.69
N ASN A 340 -8.50 -1.10 -23.51
CA ASN A 340 -7.26 -1.66 -22.95
C ASN A 340 -7.47 -2.43 -21.64
N ILE A 341 -8.69 -2.88 -21.38
CA ILE A 341 -9.01 -3.75 -20.25
C ILE A 341 -8.30 -5.10 -20.46
N PRO A 342 -7.47 -5.56 -19.50
CA PRO A 342 -6.83 -6.87 -19.62
C PRO A 342 -7.89 -7.99 -19.67
N PRO A 343 -7.61 -9.11 -20.34
CA PRO A 343 -8.49 -10.27 -20.29
C PRO A 343 -8.70 -10.71 -18.86
N ALA A 344 -9.87 -11.28 -18.56
CA ALA A 344 -10.13 -11.86 -17.25
C ALA A 344 -9.11 -12.97 -16.98
N PRO A 345 -8.53 -13.06 -15.77
CA PRO A 345 -7.53 -14.07 -15.41
C PRO A 345 -8.08 -15.49 -15.46
#